data_fe463f02294fbf188915f038208feb85
#
_entry.id   fe463f02294fbf188915f038208feb85
#
_cell.length_a   1.000
_cell.length_b   1.000
_cell.length_c   1.000
_cell.angle_alpha   90.00
_cell.angle_beta   90.00
_cell.angle_gamma   90.00
#
_symmetry.space_group_name_H-M   'P 1'
#
loop_
_entity.id
_entity.type
_entity.pdbx_description
1 polymer ?
#
loop_
_entity_poly.entity_id
_entity_poly.type
_entity_poly.pdbx_seq_one_letter_code
_entity_poly.pdbx_strand_id
1 'polypeptide(L)'
;MTMDAIKLIKSTEEAFYGTGASEDDIKNAQERLRLQFSDDYIEYLKLYGAAIVNGHSLTGISKSKQLDVVENTLREKEIDNRISDDLYVIENTTMDGIIIWQTKNRMIYESSFTGIRIICKSLSDYLENYVLSKR
;
A
#
# COMPACT_ATOMS: atom_id res chain seq x y z
N MET A 1 -7.42 13.51 19.38
CA MET A 1 -7.77 12.81 18.16
C MET A 1 -6.65 12.94 17.15
N THR A 2 -6.13 11.83 16.69
CA THR A 2 -5.05 11.85 15.70
C THR A 2 -5.61 12.20 14.33
N MET A 3 -4.92 13.09 13.62
CA MET A 3 -5.27 13.40 12.25
C MET A 3 -5.09 12.17 11.37
N ASP A 4 -6.03 11.95 10.47
CA ASP A 4 -5.95 10.86 9.52
C ASP A 4 -4.91 11.19 8.45
N ALA A 5 -3.77 10.51 8.48
CA ALA A 5 -2.69 10.75 7.55
C ALA A 5 -3.09 10.47 6.10
N ILE A 6 -4.07 9.61 5.87
CA ILE A 6 -4.58 9.33 4.52
C ILE A 6 -5.13 10.61 3.90
N LYS A 7 -5.88 11.40 4.67
CA LYS A 7 -6.44 12.66 4.18
C LYS A 7 -5.38 13.74 3.98
N LEU A 8 -4.24 13.61 4.64
CA LEU A 8 -3.15 14.58 4.50
C LEU A 8 -2.38 14.46 3.19
N ILE A 9 -2.53 13.34 2.48
CA ILE A 9 -1.83 13.15 1.20
C ILE A 9 -2.15 14.29 0.23
N LYS A 10 -3.42 14.66 0.11
CA LYS A 10 -3.84 15.66 -0.86
C LYS A 10 -3.33 17.08 -0.55
N SER A 11 -2.91 17.34 0.68
CA SER A 11 -2.36 18.63 1.07
C SER A 11 -0.82 18.62 1.14
N THR A 12 -0.20 17.50 0.81
CA THR A 12 1.26 17.37 0.80
C THR A 12 1.80 17.95 -0.49
N GLU A 13 2.82 18.78 -0.37
CA GLU A 13 3.39 19.51 -1.50
C GLU A 13 3.90 18.58 -2.60
N GLU A 14 4.58 17.53 -2.24
CA GLU A 14 5.17 16.59 -3.17
C GLU A 14 4.33 15.32 -3.30
N ALA A 15 3.03 15.51 -3.55
CA ALA A 15 2.12 14.40 -3.74
C ALA A 15 1.49 14.45 -5.14
N PHE A 16 1.50 13.30 -5.80
CA PHE A 16 0.81 13.09 -7.07
C PHE A 16 -0.15 11.94 -6.86
N TYR A 17 -1.42 12.13 -7.20
CA TYR A 17 -2.42 11.09 -6.99
C TYR A 17 -3.44 11.10 -8.12
N GLY A 18 -4.09 9.96 -8.29
CA GLY A 18 -5.11 9.80 -9.33
C GLY A 18 -6.50 10.14 -8.81
N THR A 19 -7.48 9.78 -9.59
CA THR A 19 -8.88 9.84 -9.16
C THR A 19 -9.20 8.59 -8.37
N GLY A 20 -10.14 8.69 -7.45
CA GLY A 20 -10.50 7.56 -6.61
C GLY A 20 -11.00 6.35 -7.41
N ALA A 21 -10.73 5.17 -6.89
CA ALA A 21 -11.19 3.93 -7.48
C ALA A 21 -12.67 3.69 -7.14
N SER A 22 -13.38 3.04 -8.06
CA SER A 22 -14.78 2.67 -7.83
C SER A 22 -14.87 1.45 -6.92
N GLU A 23 -16.05 1.21 -6.35
CA GLU A 23 -16.29 0.01 -5.55
C GLU A 23 -16.08 -1.26 -6.38
N ASP A 24 -16.48 -1.22 -7.66
CA ASP A 24 -16.29 -2.37 -8.56
C ASP A 24 -14.81 -2.65 -8.82
N ASP A 25 -14.01 -1.61 -9.00
CA ASP A 25 -12.56 -1.77 -9.21
C ASP A 25 -11.90 -2.39 -7.98
N ILE A 26 -12.29 -1.94 -6.79
CA ILE A 26 -11.75 -2.45 -5.54
C ILE A 26 -12.16 -3.90 -5.34
N LYS A 27 -13.43 -4.21 -5.57
CA LYS A 27 -13.93 -5.58 -5.46
C LYS A 27 -13.22 -6.51 -6.43
N ASN A 28 -13.05 -6.08 -7.67
CA ASN A 28 -12.35 -6.85 -8.69
C ASN A 28 -10.89 -7.15 -8.27
N ALA A 29 -10.20 -6.18 -7.72
CA ALA A 29 -8.82 -6.37 -7.24
C ALA A 29 -8.77 -7.41 -6.12
N GLN A 30 -9.68 -7.31 -5.15
CA GLN A 30 -9.76 -8.28 -4.06
C GLN A 30 -10.04 -9.69 -4.58
N GLU A 31 -10.95 -9.83 -5.54
CA GLU A 31 -11.27 -11.12 -6.14
C GLU A 31 -10.08 -11.72 -6.87
N ARG A 32 -9.37 -10.90 -7.64
CA ARG A 32 -8.17 -11.35 -8.38
C ARG A 32 -7.06 -11.81 -7.44
N LEU A 33 -6.92 -11.15 -6.31
CA LEU A 33 -5.91 -11.49 -5.30
C LEU A 33 -6.39 -12.55 -4.31
N ARG A 34 -7.69 -12.86 -4.29
CA ARG A 34 -8.31 -13.80 -3.35
C ARG A 34 -8.04 -13.45 -1.90
N LEU A 35 -8.15 -12.15 -1.59
CA LEU A 35 -7.96 -11.65 -0.23
C LEU A 35 -8.84 -10.41 -0.04
N GLN A 36 -8.85 -9.88 1.18
CA GLN A 36 -9.57 -8.66 1.49
C GLN A 36 -8.59 -7.57 1.90
N PHE A 37 -8.84 -6.35 1.44
CA PHE A 37 -8.08 -5.18 1.86
C PHE A 37 -8.60 -4.72 3.22
N SER A 38 -7.74 -4.04 3.98
CA SER A 38 -8.17 -3.38 5.21
C SER A 38 -9.06 -2.17 4.87
N ASP A 39 -9.85 -1.74 5.85
CA ASP A 39 -10.75 -0.61 5.66
C ASP A 39 -9.99 0.69 5.38
N ASP A 40 -8.82 0.88 5.98
CA ASP A 40 -8.02 2.08 5.75
C ASP A 40 -7.42 2.11 4.33
N TYR A 41 -7.00 0.96 3.82
CA TYR A 41 -6.51 0.89 2.44
C TYR A 41 -7.64 1.15 1.44
N ILE A 42 -8.84 0.62 1.73
CA ILE A 42 -10.03 0.88 0.89
C ILE A 42 -10.35 2.38 0.88
N GLU A 43 -10.26 3.05 2.02
CA GLU A 43 -10.45 4.49 2.09
C GLU A 43 -9.45 5.23 1.20
N TYR A 44 -8.19 4.86 1.29
CA TYR A 44 -7.13 5.42 0.45
C TYR A 44 -7.43 5.20 -1.04
N LEU A 45 -7.83 4.00 -1.42
CA LEU A 45 -8.17 3.69 -2.81
C LEU A 45 -9.34 4.56 -3.31
N LYS A 46 -10.35 4.75 -2.49
CA LYS A 46 -11.52 5.57 -2.85
C LYS A 46 -11.16 7.04 -3.02
N LEU A 47 -10.19 7.53 -2.27
CA LEU A 47 -9.77 8.93 -2.35
C LEU A 47 -8.81 9.18 -3.51
N TYR A 48 -7.86 8.30 -3.74
CA TYR A 48 -6.73 8.58 -4.63
C TYR A 48 -6.54 7.57 -5.75
N GLY A 49 -7.03 6.37 -5.63
CA GLY A 49 -6.71 5.28 -6.54
C GLY A 49 -5.30 4.76 -6.31
N ALA A 50 -4.32 5.59 -6.53
CA ALA A 50 -2.90 5.34 -6.24
C ALA A 50 -2.22 6.68 -6.03
N ALA A 51 -1.04 6.70 -5.42
CA ALA A 51 -0.37 7.96 -5.13
C ALA A 51 1.15 7.80 -5.07
N ILE A 52 1.85 8.86 -5.42
CA ILE A 52 3.29 8.99 -5.19
C ILE A 52 3.43 10.17 -4.24
N VAL A 53 3.96 9.93 -3.06
CA VAL A 53 4.01 10.93 -1.99
C VAL A 53 5.43 10.99 -1.44
N ASN A 54 6.06 12.17 -1.53
CA ASN A 54 7.43 12.38 -1.06
C ASN A 54 8.40 11.32 -1.60
N GLY A 55 8.23 10.92 -2.85
CA GLY A 55 9.07 9.92 -3.49
C GLY A 55 8.67 8.47 -3.21
N HIS A 56 7.65 8.23 -2.38
CA HIS A 56 7.14 6.88 -2.11
C HIS A 56 6.03 6.53 -3.09
N SER A 57 6.21 5.45 -3.84
CA SER A 57 5.20 4.98 -4.80
C SER A 57 4.25 4.01 -4.10
N LEU A 58 3.10 4.54 -3.68
CA LEU A 58 2.08 3.74 -3.00
C LEU A 58 1.21 3.06 -4.04
N THR A 59 1.04 1.76 -3.89
CA THR A 59 0.22 0.98 -4.83
C THR A 59 -1.25 1.35 -4.74
N GLY A 60 -1.99 0.94 -5.73
CA GLY A 60 -3.44 1.11 -5.74
C GLY A 60 -4.04 0.49 -6.99
N ILE A 61 -5.15 1.06 -7.42
CA ILE A 61 -5.81 0.68 -8.66
C ILE A 61 -5.27 1.61 -9.74
N SER A 62 -4.39 1.10 -10.58
CA SER A 62 -3.68 1.92 -11.56
C SER A 62 -3.45 1.18 -12.85
N LYS A 63 -3.43 1.91 -13.96
CA LYS A 63 -3.06 1.36 -15.27
C LYS A 63 -1.54 1.16 -15.36
N SER A 64 -0.79 1.86 -14.53
CA SER A 64 0.65 1.65 -14.42
C SER A 64 0.92 0.39 -13.63
N LYS A 65 1.60 -0.57 -14.23
CA LYS A 65 1.92 -1.83 -13.54
C LYS A 65 2.76 -1.62 -12.30
N GLN A 66 3.58 -0.57 -12.30
CA GLN A 66 4.44 -0.27 -11.16
C GLN A 66 3.63 0.19 -9.94
N LEU A 67 2.46 0.78 -10.17
CA LEU A 67 1.60 1.27 -9.10
C LEU A 67 0.39 0.37 -8.84
N ASP A 68 0.19 -0.67 -9.63
CA ASP A 68 -0.99 -1.52 -9.48
C ASP A 68 -0.77 -2.55 -8.37
N VAL A 69 -1.70 -2.58 -7.41
CA VAL A 69 -1.60 -3.47 -6.25
C VAL A 69 -1.67 -4.95 -6.66
N VAL A 70 -2.51 -5.28 -7.64
CA VAL A 70 -2.66 -6.68 -8.08
C VAL A 70 -1.36 -7.16 -8.72
N GLU A 71 -0.82 -6.39 -9.66
CA GLU A 71 0.42 -6.76 -10.34
C GLU A 71 1.59 -6.90 -9.37
N ASN A 72 1.76 -5.93 -8.46
CA ASN A 72 2.82 -5.97 -7.48
C ASN A 72 2.69 -7.18 -6.55
N THR A 73 1.49 -7.42 -6.04
CA THR A 73 1.25 -8.50 -5.08
C THR A 73 1.50 -9.87 -5.70
N LEU A 74 0.98 -10.11 -6.91
CA LEU A 74 1.16 -11.39 -7.59
C LEU A 74 2.64 -11.64 -7.91
N ARG A 75 3.33 -10.62 -8.40
CA ARG A 75 4.74 -10.73 -8.74
C ARG A 75 5.60 -11.03 -7.52
N GLU A 76 5.41 -10.28 -6.44
CA GLU A 76 6.25 -10.42 -5.25
C GLU A 76 5.98 -11.73 -4.51
N LYS A 77 4.76 -12.22 -4.52
CA LYS A 77 4.45 -13.53 -3.93
C LYS A 77 5.06 -14.68 -4.71
N GLU A 78 5.21 -14.52 -6.01
CA GLU A 78 5.86 -15.52 -6.85
C GLU A 78 7.36 -15.62 -6.54
N ILE A 79 7.97 -14.48 -6.23
CA ILE A 79 9.39 -14.39 -5.91
C ILE A 79 9.68 -14.88 -4.49
N ASP A 80 8.80 -14.57 -3.54
CA ASP A 80 9.04 -14.81 -2.12
C ASP A 80 7.97 -15.74 -1.54
N ASN A 81 8.32 -17.01 -1.38
CA ASN A 81 7.37 -18.01 -0.88
C ASN A 81 7.14 -17.95 0.63
N ARG A 82 7.82 -17.05 1.36
CA ARG A 82 7.59 -16.84 2.79
C ARG A 82 6.32 -16.03 3.06
N ILE A 83 5.80 -15.35 2.05
CA ILE A 83 4.70 -14.39 2.21
C ILE A 83 3.38 -15.12 2.38
N SER A 84 2.64 -14.76 3.43
CA SER A 84 1.31 -15.30 3.73
C SER A 84 0.29 -14.86 2.67
N ASP A 85 -0.73 -15.69 2.43
CA ASP A 85 -1.71 -15.45 1.37
C ASP A 85 -2.53 -14.18 1.56
N ASP A 86 -2.70 -13.72 2.80
CA ASP A 86 -3.54 -12.57 3.12
C ASP A 86 -2.83 -11.21 3.00
N LEU A 87 -1.55 -11.22 2.68
CA LEU A 87 -0.78 -9.98 2.53
C LEU A 87 -0.88 -9.43 1.11
N TYR A 88 -0.93 -8.10 0.99
CA TYR A 88 -0.86 -7.41 -0.30
C TYR A 88 0.15 -6.28 -0.21
N VAL A 89 0.78 -5.97 -1.35
CA VAL A 89 1.84 -4.96 -1.41
C VAL A 89 1.22 -3.56 -1.36
N ILE A 90 1.69 -2.72 -0.44
CA ILE A 90 1.31 -1.30 -0.42
C ILE A 90 2.43 -0.40 -0.93
N GLU A 91 3.68 -0.87 -0.86
CA GLU A 91 4.79 -0.15 -1.46
C GLU A 91 5.93 -1.11 -1.78
N ASN A 92 6.46 -1.01 -3.01
CA ASN A 92 7.73 -1.64 -3.37
C ASN A 92 8.78 -0.55 -3.30
N THR A 93 9.66 -0.62 -2.32
CA THR A 93 10.64 0.45 -2.11
C THR A 93 11.73 0.48 -3.19
N THR A 94 11.88 -0.58 -3.95
CA THR A 94 12.95 -0.79 -4.93
C THR A 94 14.36 -0.65 -4.33
N MET A 95 14.45 -0.71 -3.00
CA MET A 95 15.73 -0.61 -2.29
C MET A 95 15.95 -1.86 -1.45
N ASP A 96 17.07 -2.52 -1.66
CA ASP A 96 17.53 -3.66 -0.84
C ASP A 96 16.50 -4.79 -0.71
N GLY A 97 15.63 -4.94 -1.71
CA GLY A 97 14.61 -5.98 -1.69
C GLY A 97 13.51 -5.77 -0.64
N ILE A 98 13.38 -4.55 -0.14
CA ILE A 98 12.38 -4.23 0.89
C ILE A 98 11.01 -4.00 0.25
N ILE A 99 10.03 -4.79 0.67
CA ILE A 99 8.64 -4.69 0.23
C ILE A 99 7.78 -4.42 1.46
N ILE A 100 6.82 -3.53 1.32
CA ILE A 100 5.88 -3.19 2.40
C ILE A 100 4.53 -3.80 2.08
N TRP A 101 3.98 -4.54 3.04
CA TRP A 101 2.74 -5.30 2.89
C TRP A 101 1.73 -4.89 3.96
N GLN A 102 0.47 -5.19 3.70
CA GLN A 102 -0.57 -4.97 4.71
C GLN A 102 -1.50 -6.18 4.76
N THR A 103 -2.14 -6.39 5.93
CA THR A 103 -3.21 -7.38 6.11
C THR A 103 -4.55 -6.68 6.24
N LYS A 104 -5.62 -7.46 6.15
CA LYS A 104 -6.99 -6.99 6.38
C LYS A 104 -7.15 -6.28 7.74
N ASN A 105 -6.35 -6.65 8.72
CA ASN A 105 -6.42 -6.08 10.07
C ASN A 105 -5.56 -4.83 10.25
N ARG A 106 -5.19 -4.16 9.15
CA ARG A 106 -4.41 -2.92 9.11
C ARG A 106 -2.93 -3.06 9.38
N MET A 107 -2.48 -4.21 9.87
CA MET A 107 -1.06 -4.39 10.24
C MET A 107 -0.17 -4.27 9.01
N ILE A 108 0.92 -3.53 9.16
CA ILE A 108 1.91 -3.30 8.11
C ILE A 108 3.15 -4.13 8.40
N TYR A 109 3.61 -4.84 7.38
CA TYR A 109 4.78 -5.71 7.46
C TYR A 109 5.84 -5.25 6.47
N GLU A 110 7.09 -5.47 6.84
CA GLU A 110 8.23 -5.25 5.95
C GLU A 110 8.89 -6.60 5.69
N SER A 111 9.07 -6.95 4.43
CA SER A 111 9.86 -8.13 4.06
C SER A 111 11.17 -7.69 3.44
N SER A 112 12.23 -8.44 3.74
CA SER A 112 13.57 -8.20 3.20
C SER A 112 14.29 -9.53 3.12
N PHE A 113 15.56 -9.50 2.68
CA PHE A 113 16.38 -10.71 2.64
C PHE A 113 16.60 -11.30 4.03
N THR A 114 16.53 -10.51 5.08
CA THR A 114 16.80 -10.96 6.44
C THR A 114 15.56 -11.43 7.20
N GLY A 115 14.36 -11.16 6.69
CA GLY A 115 13.15 -11.62 7.35
C GLY A 115 11.93 -10.78 7.08
N ILE A 116 10.88 -11.09 7.82
CA ILE A 116 9.60 -10.40 7.73
C ILE A 116 9.24 -9.93 9.13
N ARG A 117 8.85 -8.66 9.27
CA ARG A 117 8.52 -8.09 10.59
C ARG A 117 7.36 -7.09 10.48
N ILE A 118 6.63 -6.93 11.59
CA ILE A 118 5.60 -5.90 11.71
C ILE A 118 6.29 -4.58 11.99
N ILE A 119 5.91 -3.52 11.24
CA ILE A 119 6.51 -2.20 11.43
C ILE A 119 5.50 -1.13 11.84
N CYS A 120 4.21 -1.32 11.50
CA CYS A 120 3.17 -0.34 11.82
C CYS A 120 1.84 -1.02 12.07
N LYS A 121 0.92 -0.30 12.71
CA LYS A 121 -0.39 -0.83 13.10
C LYS A 121 -1.50 -0.46 12.11
N SER A 122 -1.24 0.47 11.21
CA SER A 122 -2.23 0.95 10.25
C SER A 122 -1.54 1.66 9.10
N LEU A 123 -2.29 1.89 8.03
CA LEU A 123 -1.79 2.67 6.89
C LEU A 123 -1.48 4.10 7.32
N SER A 124 -2.32 4.71 8.15
CA SER A 124 -2.09 6.05 8.66
C SER A 124 -0.78 6.13 9.46
N ASP A 125 -0.52 5.14 10.30
CA ASP A 125 0.71 5.03 11.08
C ASP A 125 1.94 4.94 10.16
N TYR A 126 1.84 4.12 9.11
CA TYR A 126 2.90 3.99 8.13
C TYR A 126 3.15 5.31 7.39
N LEU A 127 2.08 5.97 6.95
CA LEU A 127 2.20 7.25 6.25
C LEU A 127 2.84 8.31 7.14
N GLU A 128 2.41 8.42 8.39
CA GLU A 128 2.97 9.39 9.32
C GLU A 128 4.46 9.19 9.57
N ASN A 129 4.85 7.95 9.80
CA ASN A 129 6.21 7.66 10.27
C ASN A 129 7.22 7.44 9.16
N TYR A 130 6.79 7.02 7.98
CA TYR A 130 7.69 6.63 6.89
C TYR A 130 7.55 7.47 5.63
N VAL A 131 6.36 7.99 5.35
CA VAL A 131 6.09 8.65 4.07
C VAL A 131 6.01 10.17 4.21
N LEU A 132 5.25 10.65 5.18
CA LEU A 132 5.03 12.09 5.37
C LEU A 132 6.09 12.74 6.26
N SER A 133 6.81 11.97 7.04
CA SER A 133 7.85 12.52 7.89
C SER A 133 9.02 13.00 7.03
N LYS A 134 9.42 14.25 7.24
CA LYS A 134 10.58 14.81 6.56
C LYS A 134 11.83 14.59 7.41
N ARG A 135 12.86 14.13 6.77
CA ARG A 135 14.14 13.94 7.41
C ARG A 135 15.22 14.63 6.64
#